data_c2bcdbffbaa2172a81e58afc238e95ca
#
_entry.id   c2bcdbffbaa2172a81e58afc238e95ca
#
_cell.length_a   1.000
_cell.length_b   1.000
_cell.length_c   1.000
_cell.angle_alpha   90.00
_cell.angle_beta   90.00
_cell.angle_gamma   90.00
#
_symmetry.space_group_name_H-M   'P 1'
#
loop_
_entity.id
_entity.type
_entity.pdbx_description
1 polymer ?
#
loop_
_entity_poly.entity_id
_entity_poly.type
_entity_poly.pdbx_seq_one_letter_code
_entity_poly.pdbx_strand_id
1 'polypeptide(L)'
;MEFGDITILKNICFSDGVVDHSYRLGRPCIYIGEDLNHMYFVPLANLNSKIKEKQFVIAPKAKNNLTKKSRIRASELITRPVAFYELYGRLDYFDIQKLIESLRFFYKDDNPNFQLINHLIDKYINYVDLELDVKDKAYYKHK
;
A
#
# COMPACT_ATOMS: atom_id res chain seq x y z
N MET A 1 11.57 -2.49 -3.17
CA MET A 1 10.52 -1.83 -2.37
C MET A 1 9.96 -2.82 -1.34
N GLU A 2 9.52 -2.30 -0.24
CA GLU A 2 8.89 -3.07 0.83
C GLU A 2 7.41 -2.71 0.96
N PHE A 3 6.60 -3.63 1.47
CA PHE A 3 5.18 -3.41 1.73
C PHE A 3 4.99 -2.13 2.58
N GLY A 4 4.17 -1.20 2.09
CA GLY A 4 3.96 0.09 2.73
C GLY A 4 4.85 1.22 2.22
N ASP A 5 5.79 0.94 1.31
CA ASP A 5 6.57 1.99 0.65
C ASP A 5 5.67 2.80 -0.27
N ILE A 6 5.92 4.10 -0.35
CA ILE A 6 5.17 5.03 -1.19
C ILE A 6 6.06 5.47 -2.36
N THR A 7 5.51 5.43 -3.55
CA THR A 7 6.13 5.97 -4.77
C THR A 7 5.11 6.82 -5.52
N ILE A 8 5.59 7.68 -6.40
CA ILE A 8 4.73 8.51 -7.24
C ILE A 8 4.54 7.82 -8.59
N LEU A 9 3.30 7.48 -8.92
CA LEU A 9 2.95 6.89 -10.21
C LEU A 9 2.18 7.89 -11.07
N LYS A 10 2.51 7.90 -12.37
CA LYS A 10 1.85 8.72 -13.39
C LYS A 10 0.89 7.89 -14.23
N ASN A 11 -0.04 8.56 -14.88
CA ASN A 11 -0.93 7.96 -15.88
C ASN A 11 -1.72 6.76 -15.32
N ILE A 12 -2.28 6.93 -14.12
CA ILE A 12 -3.11 5.89 -13.51
C ILE A 12 -4.46 5.88 -14.22
N CYS A 13 -4.85 4.70 -14.72
CA CYS A 13 -6.18 4.46 -15.23
C CYS A 13 -7.01 3.79 -14.14
N PHE A 14 -8.07 4.47 -13.67
CA PHE A 14 -8.97 3.92 -12.67
C PHE A 14 -9.95 2.91 -13.27
N SER A 15 -10.61 2.14 -12.41
CA SER A 15 -11.55 1.09 -12.82
C SER A 15 -12.73 1.59 -13.66
N ASP A 16 -13.09 2.87 -13.53
CA ASP A 16 -14.13 3.53 -14.33
C ASP A 16 -13.65 3.97 -15.72
N GLY A 17 -12.39 3.69 -16.06
CA GLY A 17 -11.79 4.09 -17.33
C GLY A 17 -11.22 5.50 -17.37
N VAL A 18 -11.37 6.26 -16.29
CA VAL A 18 -10.82 7.62 -16.20
C VAL A 18 -9.33 7.58 -15.94
N VAL A 19 -8.56 8.29 -16.78
CA VAL A 19 -7.13 8.47 -16.56
C VAL A 19 -6.92 9.66 -15.62
N ASP A 20 -6.05 9.49 -14.63
CA ASP A 20 -5.76 10.53 -13.66
C ASP A 20 -4.87 11.62 -14.26
N HIS A 21 -5.47 12.76 -14.58
CA HIS A 21 -4.79 13.96 -15.03
C HIS A 21 -4.64 15.02 -13.93
N SER A 22 -5.14 14.75 -12.72
CA SER A 22 -5.21 15.73 -11.63
C SER A 22 -3.83 16.12 -11.10
N TYR A 23 -2.83 15.28 -11.30
CA TYR A 23 -1.49 15.48 -10.78
C TYR A 23 -0.46 15.40 -11.92
N ARG A 24 0.15 16.56 -12.24
CA ARG A 24 1.22 16.63 -13.26
C ARG A 24 2.41 15.74 -12.93
N LEU A 25 2.74 15.60 -11.64
CA LEU A 25 3.88 14.85 -11.14
C LEU A 25 3.53 13.39 -10.80
N GLY A 26 2.26 13.03 -10.92
CA GLY A 26 1.77 11.72 -10.52
C GLY A 26 1.11 11.72 -9.14
N ARG A 27 0.63 10.58 -8.73
CA ARG A 27 -0.11 10.36 -7.49
C ARG A 27 0.68 9.46 -6.55
N PRO A 28 0.75 9.78 -5.24
CA PRO A 28 1.33 8.85 -4.28
C PRO A 28 0.56 7.54 -4.24
N CYS A 29 1.29 6.44 -4.38
CA CYS A 29 0.74 5.09 -4.37
C CYS A 29 1.53 4.22 -3.41
N ILE A 30 0.84 3.34 -2.70
CA ILE A 30 1.44 2.44 -1.71
C ILE A 30 1.73 1.10 -2.37
N TYR A 31 2.98 0.67 -2.30
CA TYR A 31 3.41 -0.65 -2.74
C TYR A 31 2.91 -1.73 -1.79
N ILE A 32 2.29 -2.77 -2.34
CA ILE A 32 1.73 -3.87 -1.55
C ILE A 32 2.31 -5.24 -1.92
N GLY A 33 3.25 -5.29 -2.82
CA GLY A 33 3.95 -6.52 -3.16
C GLY A 33 4.12 -6.72 -4.64
N GLU A 34 4.67 -7.88 -5.00
CA GLU A 34 4.97 -8.22 -6.40
C GLU A 34 4.98 -9.72 -6.62
N ASP A 35 4.81 -10.12 -7.86
CA ASP A 35 5.13 -11.44 -8.38
C ASP A 35 6.27 -11.35 -9.40
N LEU A 36 6.50 -12.39 -10.17
CA LEU A 36 7.61 -12.43 -11.14
C LEU A 36 7.50 -11.34 -12.23
N ASN A 37 6.29 -10.94 -12.57
CA ASN A 37 6.02 -10.08 -13.74
C ASN A 37 5.48 -8.71 -13.37
N HIS A 38 4.86 -8.57 -12.21
CA HIS A 38 4.11 -7.36 -11.85
C HIS A 38 4.38 -6.91 -10.43
N MET A 39 4.35 -5.60 -10.26
CA MET A 39 4.29 -4.91 -8.97
C MET A 39 2.88 -4.35 -8.77
N TYR A 40 2.39 -4.39 -7.52
CA TYR A 40 1.03 -4.00 -7.16
C TYR A 40 1.04 -2.84 -6.20
N PHE A 41 0.16 -1.87 -6.47
CA PHE A 41 0.04 -0.64 -5.69
C PHE A 41 -1.42 -0.30 -5.44
N VAL A 42 -1.67 0.47 -4.39
CA VAL A 42 -2.97 1.13 -4.17
C VAL A 42 -2.75 2.63 -4.02
N PRO A 43 -3.59 3.48 -4.64
CA PRO A 43 -3.37 4.92 -4.62
C PRO A 43 -3.84 5.54 -3.31
N LEU A 44 -3.19 6.65 -2.95
CA LEU A 44 -3.68 7.60 -1.96
C LEU A 44 -4.49 8.68 -2.67
N ALA A 45 -5.58 9.11 -2.06
CA ALA A 45 -6.47 10.12 -2.62
C ALA A 45 -6.84 11.16 -1.59
N ASN A 46 -7.35 12.30 -2.05
CA ASN A 46 -7.85 13.32 -1.15
C ASN A 46 -9.03 12.81 -0.32
N LEU A 47 -9.20 13.35 0.89
CA LEU A 47 -10.39 13.10 1.68
C LEU A 47 -11.62 13.61 0.91
N ASN A 48 -12.68 12.83 0.97
CA ASN A 48 -13.93 13.17 0.28
C ASN A 48 -15.11 13.01 1.25
N SER A 49 -15.67 14.13 1.69
CA SER A 49 -16.81 14.17 2.61
C SER A 49 -18.10 13.60 2.00
N LYS A 50 -18.17 13.50 0.67
CA LYS A 50 -19.32 12.91 -0.03
C LYS A 50 -19.33 11.38 0.00
N ILE A 51 -18.19 10.75 0.31
CA ILE A 51 -18.10 9.30 0.46
C ILE A 51 -18.64 8.93 1.82
N LYS A 52 -19.74 8.18 1.84
CA LYS A 52 -20.40 7.71 3.07
C LYS A 52 -19.78 6.45 3.65
N GLU A 53 -18.94 5.76 2.87
CA GLU A 53 -18.25 4.55 3.29
C GLU A 53 -17.08 4.86 4.22
N LYS A 54 -16.67 3.85 4.99
CA LYS A 54 -15.52 3.97 5.88
C LYS A 54 -14.27 4.34 5.08
N GLN A 55 -13.61 5.42 5.47
CA GLN A 55 -12.35 5.86 4.89
C GLN A 55 -11.19 5.55 5.85
N PHE A 56 -10.13 4.95 5.31
CA PHE A 56 -8.90 4.69 6.04
C PHE A 56 -7.92 5.82 5.74
N VAL A 57 -7.63 6.63 6.75
CA VAL A 57 -6.93 7.91 6.58
C VAL A 57 -5.50 7.80 7.09
N ILE A 58 -4.56 8.30 6.28
CA ILE A 58 -3.14 8.46 6.62
C ILE A 58 -2.86 9.94 6.84
N ALA A 59 -2.39 10.29 8.03
CA ALA A 59 -1.97 11.66 8.34
C ALA A 59 -0.54 11.92 7.86
N PRO A 60 -0.19 13.18 7.52
CA PRO A 60 1.19 13.54 7.21
C PRO A 60 2.13 13.24 8.37
N LYS A 61 3.23 12.59 8.06
CA LYS A 61 4.34 12.30 9.00
C LYS A 61 5.65 12.46 8.24
N ALA A 62 6.73 12.75 8.96
CA ALA A 62 8.05 12.90 8.33
C ALA A 62 8.43 11.67 7.49
N LYS A 63 8.14 10.48 7.99
CA LYS A 63 8.49 9.22 7.33
C LYS A 63 7.73 8.99 6.02
N ASN A 64 6.45 9.37 5.95
CA ASN A 64 5.63 9.13 4.76
C ASN A 64 5.70 10.26 3.72
N ASN A 65 6.26 11.39 4.08
CA ASN A 65 6.49 12.54 3.19
C ASN A 65 5.21 13.13 2.57
N LEU A 66 4.05 12.84 3.14
CA LEU A 66 2.78 13.40 2.69
C LEU A 66 2.61 14.83 3.20
N THR A 67 1.96 15.67 2.42
CA THR A 67 1.72 17.07 2.76
C THR A 67 0.34 17.32 3.35
N LYS A 68 -0.58 16.38 3.18
CA LYS A 68 -1.97 16.49 3.68
C LYS A 68 -2.52 15.11 4.02
N LYS A 69 -3.58 15.09 4.84
CA LYS A 69 -4.32 13.86 5.13
C LYS A 69 -4.83 13.26 3.82
N SER A 70 -4.66 11.96 3.67
CA SER A 70 -5.06 11.22 2.48
C SER A 70 -5.81 9.95 2.88
N ARG A 71 -6.75 9.52 2.05
CA ARG A 71 -7.40 8.22 2.22
C ARG A 71 -6.72 7.15 1.38
N ILE A 72 -6.70 5.93 1.87
CA ILE A 72 -6.25 4.78 1.09
C ILE A 72 -7.40 4.38 0.17
N ARG A 73 -7.18 4.45 -1.15
CA ARG A 73 -8.17 4.04 -2.15
C ARG A 73 -7.95 2.57 -2.52
N ALA A 74 -8.22 1.68 -1.55
CA ALA A 74 -7.92 0.25 -1.66
C ALA A 74 -8.71 -0.45 -2.77
N SER A 75 -9.86 0.08 -3.17
CA SER A 75 -10.67 -0.46 -4.27
C SER A 75 -9.98 -0.39 -5.64
N GLU A 76 -8.94 0.43 -5.77
CA GLU A 76 -8.17 0.61 -6.99
C GLU A 76 -6.84 -0.14 -6.89
N LEU A 77 -6.76 -1.31 -7.50
CA LEU A 77 -5.51 -2.06 -7.59
C LEU A 77 -4.76 -1.66 -8.86
N ILE A 78 -3.58 -1.08 -8.69
CA ILE A 78 -2.72 -0.65 -9.79
C ILE A 78 -1.67 -1.72 -10.02
N THR A 79 -1.58 -2.20 -11.25
CA THR A 79 -0.59 -3.19 -11.68
C THR A 79 0.40 -2.55 -12.61
N ARG A 80 1.70 -2.72 -12.33
CA ARG A 80 2.79 -2.17 -13.15
C ARG A 80 3.82 -3.27 -13.41
N PRO A 81 4.57 -3.17 -14.52
CA PRO A 81 5.69 -4.09 -14.75
C PRO A 81 6.73 -3.97 -13.64
N VAL A 82 7.41 -5.08 -13.34
CA VAL A 82 8.54 -5.06 -12.41
C VAL A 82 9.63 -4.15 -12.97
N ALA A 83 9.93 -3.09 -12.22
CA ALA A 83 10.90 -2.08 -12.60
C ALA A 83 11.41 -1.36 -11.35
N PHE A 84 12.38 -0.48 -11.53
CA PHE A 84 12.81 0.42 -10.46
C PHE A 84 11.83 1.58 -10.33
N TYR A 85 11.34 1.81 -9.12
CA TYR A 85 10.50 2.95 -8.76
C TYR A 85 11.17 3.70 -7.61
N GLU A 86 11.18 5.01 -7.71
CA GLU A 86 11.82 5.86 -6.72
C GLU A 86 11.00 5.89 -5.42
N LEU A 87 11.68 5.72 -4.29
CA LEU A 87 11.04 5.80 -2.98
C LEU A 87 10.69 7.26 -2.65
N TYR A 88 9.41 7.53 -2.44
CA TYR A 88 8.92 8.85 -2.02
C TYR A 88 8.80 8.95 -0.50
N GLY A 89 8.30 7.91 0.14
CA GLY A 89 8.12 7.85 1.59
C GLY A 89 7.77 6.42 2.03
N ARG A 90 7.54 6.26 3.33
CA ARG A 90 7.20 4.96 3.94
C ARG A 90 6.10 5.14 4.97
N LEU A 91 5.17 4.19 4.99
CA LEU A 91 4.21 4.09 6.09
C LEU A 91 4.91 3.58 7.35
N ASP A 92 4.51 4.11 8.52
CA ASP A 92 4.92 3.54 9.79
C ASP A 92 4.09 2.29 10.10
N TYR A 93 4.41 1.62 11.20
CA TYR A 93 3.72 0.39 11.60
C TYR A 93 2.21 0.58 11.77
N PHE A 94 1.77 1.67 12.37
CA PHE A 94 0.34 1.95 12.59
C PHE A 94 -0.40 2.14 11.27
N ASP A 95 0.20 2.84 10.34
CA ASP A 95 -0.41 3.10 9.03
C ASP A 95 -0.37 1.84 8.14
N ILE A 96 0.62 0.97 8.30
CA ILE A 96 0.62 -0.34 7.66
C ILE A 96 -0.56 -1.19 8.16
N GLN A 97 -0.90 -1.14 9.45
CA GLN A 97 -2.06 -1.83 9.96
C GLN A 97 -3.36 -1.30 9.35
N LYS A 98 -3.48 0.01 9.18
CA LYS A 98 -4.62 0.63 8.46
C LYS A 98 -4.69 0.16 7.01
N LEU A 99 -3.55 0.06 6.34
CA LEU A 99 -3.48 -0.47 4.97
C LEU A 99 -4.01 -1.90 4.91
N ILE A 100 -3.55 -2.77 5.78
CA ILE A 100 -4.01 -4.17 5.85
C ILE A 100 -5.51 -4.22 6.12
N GLU A 101 -6.02 -3.44 7.07
CA GLU A 101 -7.45 -3.35 7.35
C GLU A 101 -8.25 -2.91 6.12
N SER A 102 -7.77 -1.89 5.41
CA SER A 102 -8.46 -1.38 4.22
C SER A 102 -8.49 -2.41 3.10
N LEU A 103 -7.40 -3.14 2.90
CA LEU A 103 -7.34 -4.22 1.90
C LEU A 103 -8.30 -5.35 2.24
N ARG A 104 -8.35 -5.77 3.50
CA ARG A 104 -9.28 -6.82 3.96
C ARG A 104 -10.74 -6.36 3.94
N PHE A 105 -10.98 -5.08 4.11
CA PHE A 105 -12.34 -4.52 4.01
C PHE A 105 -12.89 -4.55 2.58
N PHE A 106 -12.06 -4.21 1.60
CA PHE A 106 -12.48 -4.13 0.20
C PHE A 106 -12.39 -5.46 -0.55
N TYR A 107 -11.39 -6.28 -0.26
CA TYR A 107 -11.16 -7.54 -0.98
C TYR A 107 -11.66 -8.73 -0.15
N LYS A 108 -12.97 -8.98 -0.26
CA LYS A 108 -13.66 -10.12 0.39
C LYS A 108 -13.75 -11.31 -0.58
N ASP A 109 -14.23 -12.43 -0.09
CA ASP A 109 -14.27 -13.74 -0.78
C ASP A 109 -14.84 -13.69 -2.20
N ASP A 110 -15.79 -12.79 -2.44
CA ASP A 110 -16.46 -12.61 -3.74
C ASP A 110 -15.66 -11.75 -4.72
N ASN A 111 -14.61 -11.08 -4.26
CA ASN A 111 -13.80 -10.22 -5.12
C ASN A 111 -12.80 -11.07 -5.93
N PRO A 112 -12.67 -10.81 -7.25
CA PRO A 112 -11.71 -11.55 -8.09
C PRO A 112 -10.25 -11.48 -7.62
N ASN A 113 -9.88 -10.41 -6.89
CA ASN A 113 -8.52 -10.21 -6.40
C ASN A 113 -8.31 -10.68 -4.95
N PHE A 114 -9.29 -11.33 -4.35
CA PHE A 114 -9.24 -11.77 -2.96
C PHE A 114 -8.00 -12.64 -2.66
N GLN A 115 -7.76 -13.64 -3.49
CA GLN A 115 -6.62 -14.56 -3.29
C GLN A 115 -5.28 -13.84 -3.47
N LEU A 116 -5.16 -12.98 -4.47
CA LEU A 116 -3.94 -12.21 -4.69
C LEU A 116 -3.64 -11.30 -3.50
N ILE A 117 -4.63 -10.53 -3.05
CA ILE A 117 -4.46 -9.60 -1.93
C ILE A 117 -4.09 -10.34 -0.64
N ASN A 118 -4.77 -11.46 -0.33
CA ASN A 118 -4.42 -12.27 0.82
C ASN A 118 -3.00 -12.83 0.73
N HIS A 119 -2.59 -13.29 -0.44
CA HIS A 119 -1.23 -13.78 -0.66
C HIS A 119 -0.19 -12.69 -0.39
N LEU A 120 -0.42 -11.47 -0.88
CA LEU A 120 0.50 -10.36 -0.66
C LEU A 120 0.58 -9.95 0.82
N ILE A 121 -0.56 -9.91 1.50
CA ILE A 121 -0.61 -9.63 2.94
C ILE A 121 0.13 -10.71 3.74
N ASP A 122 -0.15 -11.97 3.46
CA ASP A 122 0.48 -13.11 4.15
C ASP A 122 2.00 -13.13 3.93
N LYS A 123 2.45 -12.82 2.73
CA LYS A 123 3.87 -12.72 2.42
C LYS A 123 4.54 -11.64 3.27
N TYR A 124 3.90 -10.49 3.43
CA TYR A 124 4.41 -9.43 4.31
C TYR A 124 4.44 -9.86 5.78
N ILE A 125 3.35 -10.44 6.28
CA ILE A 125 3.26 -10.90 7.68
C ILE A 125 4.32 -11.95 7.98
N ASN A 126 4.51 -12.91 7.10
CA ASN A 126 5.53 -13.96 7.25
C ASN A 126 6.94 -13.36 7.25
N TYR A 127 7.20 -12.36 6.42
CA TYR A 127 8.49 -11.67 6.39
C TYR A 127 8.79 -10.96 7.71
N VAL A 128 7.80 -10.26 8.27
CA VAL A 128 7.94 -9.54 9.55
C VAL A 128 8.16 -10.53 10.69
N ASP A 129 7.40 -11.62 10.73
CA ASP A 129 7.54 -12.66 11.76
C ASP A 129 8.94 -13.31 11.71
N LEU A 130 9.45 -13.57 10.50
CA LEU A 130 10.80 -14.12 10.33
C LEU A 130 11.89 -13.15 10.79
N GLU A 131 11.76 -11.85 10.51
CA GLU A 131 12.69 -10.83 11.00
C GLU A 131 12.69 -10.75 12.53
N LEU A 132 11.52 -10.79 13.16
CA LEU A 132 11.40 -10.78 14.62
C LEU A 132 12.07 -12.01 15.22
N ASP A 133 11.88 -13.19 14.66
CA ASP A 133 12.54 -14.42 15.09
C ASP A 133 14.06 -14.32 15.03
N VAL A 134 14.60 -13.78 13.95
CA VAL A 134 16.05 -13.58 13.80
C VAL A 134 16.57 -12.59 14.85
N LYS A 135 15.86 -11.50 15.10
CA LYS A 135 16.24 -10.52 16.11
C LYS A 135 16.19 -11.11 17.52
N ASP A 136 15.16 -11.87 17.85
CA ASP A 136 15.04 -12.55 19.13
C ASP A 136 16.16 -13.55 19.35
N LYS A 137 16.49 -14.36 18.37
CA LYS A 137 17.62 -15.30 18.41
C LYS A 137 18.95 -14.58 18.63
N ALA A 138 19.17 -13.47 17.94
CA ALA A 138 20.37 -12.65 18.13
C ALA A 138 20.45 -12.06 19.52
N TYR A 139 19.33 -11.60 20.08
CA TYR A 139 19.25 -11.07 21.43
C TYR A 139 19.62 -12.12 22.48
N TYR A 140 19.09 -13.34 22.38
CA TYR A 140 19.39 -14.42 23.31
C TYR A 140 20.83 -14.96 23.21
N LYS A 141 21.44 -14.88 22.03
CA LYS A 141 22.85 -15.29 21.84
C LYS A 141 23.85 -14.40 22.57
N HIS A 142 23.50 -13.17 22.88
CA HIS A 142 24.39 -12.20 23.53
C HIS A 142 24.15 -12.12 25.05
N LYS A 143 23.24 -12.90 25.56
CA LYS A 143 23.02 -13.08 27.00
C LYS A 143 23.80 -14.26 27.52
#